data_e2095ce58589a802990297165b23d7a1
#
_entry.id   e2095ce58589a802990297165b23d7a1
#
_cell.length_a   1.000
_cell.length_b   1.000
_cell.length_c   1.000
_cell.angle_alpha   90.00
_cell.angle_beta   90.00
_cell.angle_gamma   90.00
#
_symmetry.space_group_name_H-M   'P 1'
#
loop_
_entity.id
_entity.type
_entity.pdbx_description
1 polymer ?
#
loop_
_entity_poly.entity_id
_entity_poly.type
_entity_poly.pdbx_seq_one_letter_code
_entity_poly.pdbx_strand_id
1 'polypeptide(L)'
;MDYLKQQNKRNRGLEVDEDEILATNKNVIVIGGGDTANDCVGTAIRQGAKNVYQLQRSSESERDSKGASFWGKISAMTKNPVFEEGGIREYSVKPTAFSGEAGIVNKLHAIKLDENREEIADSDFEIECDLALFALGFLHPEHETLLGDLGVELDERGNVKTDEFKRTSVKGVYAAGDMRSGQSLVCKAISDRKSVV
;
A
#
# COMPACT_ATOMS: atom_id res chain seq x y z
N MET A 1 -0.96 -8.23 -1.02
CA MET A 1 -0.74 -8.48 -2.47
C MET A 1 -1.53 -9.68 -2.99
N ASP A 2 -1.72 -10.74 -2.21
CA ASP A 2 -2.35 -11.98 -2.68
C ASP A 2 -3.79 -11.81 -3.11
N TYR A 3 -4.58 -10.98 -2.41
CA TYR A 3 -5.94 -10.62 -2.78
C TYR A 3 -6.06 -10.12 -4.24
N LEU A 4 -5.24 -9.14 -4.62
CA LEU A 4 -5.23 -8.58 -5.98
C LEU A 4 -4.64 -9.55 -7.01
N LYS A 5 -3.62 -10.33 -6.63
CA LYS A 5 -3.07 -11.38 -7.50
C LYS A 5 -4.11 -12.44 -7.83
N GLN A 6 -4.88 -12.90 -6.84
CA GLN A 6 -5.96 -13.86 -7.05
C GLN A 6 -7.05 -13.28 -7.95
N GLN A 7 -7.44 -12.02 -7.77
CA GLN A 7 -8.41 -11.38 -8.66
C GLN A 7 -7.88 -11.28 -10.09
N ASN A 8 -6.60 -10.98 -10.28
CA ASN A 8 -5.99 -10.96 -11.61
C ASN A 8 -5.96 -12.35 -12.27
N LYS A 9 -5.73 -13.43 -11.49
CA LYS A 9 -5.85 -14.80 -12.00
C LYS A 9 -7.28 -15.07 -12.48
N ARG A 10 -8.32 -14.74 -11.67
CA ARG A 10 -9.74 -14.89 -12.05
C ARG A 10 -10.08 -14.14 -13.33
N ASN A 11 -9.67 -12.89 -13.46
CA ASN A 11 -9.90 -12.06 -14.64
C ASN A 11 -9.29 -12.65 -15.92
N ARG A 12 -8.24 -13.47 -15.78
CA ARG A 12 -7.58 -14.17 -16.88
C ARG A 12 -8.10 -15.60 -17.11
N GLY A 13 -9.09 -16.05 -16.33
CA GLY A 13 -9.59 -17.42 -16.38
C GLY A 13 -8.60 -18.48 -15.89
N LEU A 14 -7.63 -18.07 -15.06
CA LEU A 14 -6.66 -18.97 -14.45
C LEU A 14 -7.19 -19.52 -13.12
N GLU A 15 -6.77 -20.73 -12.76
CA GLU A 15 -7.11 -21.31 -11.46
C GLU A 15 -6.56 -20.44 -10.31
N VAL A 16 -7.36 -20.33 -9.26
CA VAL A 16 -6.98 -19.70 -7.99
C VAL A 16 -6.85 -20.81 -6.96
N ASP A 17 -5.84 -20.68 -6.10
CA ASP A 17 -5.53 -21.65 -5.06
C ASP A 17 -6.72 -21.84 -4.10
N GLU A 18 -6.77 -22.96 -3.37
CA GLU A 18 -7.89 -23.34 -2.50
C GLU A 18 -8.23 -22.31 -1.41
N ASP A 19 -7.23 -21.53 -0.95
CA ASP A 19 -7.44 -20.46 0.03
C ASP A 19 -7.88 -19.15 -0.63
N GLU A 20 -9.04 -19.16 -1.27
CA GLU A 20 -9.57 -17.98 -1.95
C GLU A 20 -9.91 -16.83 -0.98
N ILE A 21 -9.32 -15.67 -1.25
CA ILE A 21 -9.66 -14.43 -0.55
C ILE A 21 -10.77 -13.71 -1.35
N LEU A 22 -11.98 -13.72 -0.81
CA LEU A 22 -13.16 -13.07 -1.41
C LEU A 22 -13.77 -12.07 -0.46
N ALA A 23 -14.22 -10.94 -1.00
CA ALA A 23 -14.89 -9.87 -0.28
C ALA A 23 -16.42 -10.01 -0.26
N THR A 24 -16.99 -10.94 -1.03
CA THR A 24 -18.44 -11.11 -1.19
C THR A 24 -19.16 -11.24 0.16
N ASN A 25 -20.16 -10.37 0.38
CA ASN A 25 -20.98 -10.29 1.61
C ASN A 25 -20.20 -10.02 2.90
N LYS A 26 -18.95 -9.53 2.82
CA LYS A 26 -18.09 -9.23 3.98
C LYS A 26 -18.03 -7.75 4.27
N ASN A 27 -17.79 -7.42 5.55
CA ASN A 27 -17.30 -6.12 5.97
C ASN A 27 -15.79 -6.09 5.75
N VAL A 28 -15.34 -5.33 4.78
CA VAL A 28 -13.94 -5.27 4.36
C VAL A 28 -13.30 -4.00 4.86
N ILE A 29 -12.14 -4.12 5.50
CA ILE A 29 -11.33 -2.98 5.92
C ILE A 29 -10.03 -2.98 5.14
N VAL A 30 -9.76 -1.88 4.43
CA VAL A 30 -8.51 -1.63 3.72
C VAL A 30 -7.69 -0.61 4.50
N ILE A 31 -6.51 -1.00 4.97
CA ILE A 31 -5.60 -0.12 5.71
C ILE A 31 -4.53 0.40 4.76
N GLY A 32 -4.60 1.69 4.44
CA GLY A 32 -3.68 2.36 3.54
C GLY A 32 -4.37 3.37 2.63
N GLY A 33 -3.59 4.27 2.02
CA GLY A 33 -4.11 5.37 1.21
C GLY A 33 -3.53 5.46 -0.21
N GLY A 34 -2.61 4.57 -0.59
CA GLY A 34 -1.99 4.55 -1.92
C GLY A 34 -2.82 3.84 -2.99
N ASP A 35 -2.27 3.72 -4.20
CA ASP A 35 -2.94 3.11 -5.34
C ASP A 35 -3.33 1.65 -5.07
N THR A 36 -2.47 0.87 -4.41
CA THR A 36 -2.78 -0.51 -4.02
C THR A 36 -4.01 -0.59 -3.10
N ALA A 37 -4.16 0.38 -2.17
CA ALA A 37 -5.34 0.44 -1.31
C ALA A 37 -6.60 0.76 -2.12
N ASN A 38 -6.51 1.69 -3.07
CA ASN A 38 -7.62 2.02 -3.97
C ASN A 38 -8.02 0.82 -4.83
N ASP A 39 -7.06 0.06 -5.35
CA ASP A 39 -7.31 -1.17 -6.09
C ASP A 39 -8.00 -2.23 -5.21
N CYS A 40 -7.62 -2.35 -3.94
CA CYS A 40 -8.29 -3.24 -2.99
C CYS A 40 -9.73 -2.80 -2.73
N VAL A 41 -9.99 -1.50 -2.55
CA VAL A 41 -11.34 -0.95 -2.35
C VAL A 41 -12.23 -1.24 -3.54
N GLY A 42 -11.82 -0.86 -4.76
CA GLY A 42 -12.60 -1.11 -5.96
C GLY A 42 -12.83 -2.59 -6.23
N THR A 43 -11.83 -3.42 -6.00
CA THR A 43 -11.96 -4.88 -6.12
C THR A 43 -12.98 -5.44 -5.12
N ALA A 44 -12.96 -5.00 -3.87
CA ALA A 44 -13.91 -5.44 -2.85
C ALA A 44 -15.35 -5.02 -3.18
N ILE A 45 -15.55 -3.79 -3.65
CA ILE A 45 -16.86 -3.30 -4.09
C ILE A 45 -17.38 -4.16 -5.25
N ARG A 46 -16.57 -4.37 -6.29
CA ARG A 46 -16.93 -5.17 -7.46
C ARG A 46 -17.16 -6.66 -7.14
N GLN A 47 -16.55 -7.19 -6.09
CA GLN A 47 -16.84 -8.53 -5.57
C GLN A 47 -18.12 -8.61 -4.73
N GLY A 48 -18.83 -7.51 -4.50
CA GLY A 48 -20.07 -7.50 -3.73
C GLY A 48 -19.84 -7.55 -2.23
N ALA A 49 -18.86 -6.83 -1.70
CA ALA A 49 -18.69 -6.62 -0.27
C ALA A 49 -19.94 -5.95 0.35
N LYS A 50 -20.28 -6.31 1.59
CA LYS A 50 -21.39 -5.70 2.34
C LYS A 50 -21.10 -4.24 2.67
N ASN A 51 -19.90 -3.99 3.21
CA ASN A 51 -19.35 -2.66 3.47
C ASN A 51 -17.85 -2.67 3.16
N VAL A 52 -17.32 -1.53 2.69
CA VAL A 52 -15.88 -1.34 2.46
C VAL A 52 -15.44 -0.06 3.16
N TYR A 53 -14.53 -0.19 4.11
CA TYR A 53 -13.89 0.93 4.80
C TYR A 53 -12.44 1.05 4.36
N GLN A 54 -12.01 2.26 4.05
CA GLN A 54 -10.60 2.56 3.81
C GLN A 54 -10.09 3.48 4.93
N LEU A 55 -9.12 2.99 5.70
CA LEU A 55 -8.55 3.72 6.83
C LEU A 55 -7.20 4.30 6.45
N GLN A 56 -7.02 5.60 6.67
CA GLN A 56 -5.81 6.35 6.36
C GLN A 56 -5.29 7.10 7.58
N ARG A 57 -4.00 6.99 7.85
CA ARG A 57 -3.33 7.72 8.93
C ARG A 57 -3.14 9.21 8.61
N SER A 58 -3.04 9.56 7.32
CA SER A 58 -2.94 10.95 6.88
C SER A 58 -4.30 11.64 6.93
N SER A 59 -4.31 12.95 7.12
CA SER A 59 -5.49 13.76 6.93
C SER A 59 -5.87 13.86 5.45
N GLU A 60 -7.10 14.24 5.15
CA GLU A 60 -7.57 14.46 3.78
C GLU A 60 -6.76 15.57 3.10
N SER A 61 -6.52 16.69 3.80
CA SER A 61 -5.75 17.83 3.30
C SER A 61 -4.28 17.50 3.00
N GLU A 62 -3.64 16.63 3.79
CA GLU A 62 -2.26 16.19 3.52
C GLU A 62 -2.16 15.35 2.24
N ARG A 63 -3.18 14.62 1.90
CA ARG A 63 -3.22 13.84 0.67
C ARG A 63 -3.28 14.73 -0.56
N ASP A 64 -4.08 15.79 -0.51
CA ASP A 64 -4.21 16.77 -1.59
C ASP A 64 -2.94 17.61 -1.74
N SER A 65 -2.18 17.84 -0.66
CA SER A 65 -0.95 18.64 -0.66
C SER A 65 0.30 17.88 -1.10
N LYS A 66 0.37 16.54 -0.95
CA LYS A 66 1.51 15.71 -1.42
C LYS A 66 1.74 15.74 -2.93
N GLY A 67 0.87 16.41 -3.66
CA GLY A 67 0.95 16.69 -5.09
C GLY A 67 1.88 17.85 -5.51
N ALA A 68 2.86 18.26 -4.71
CA ALA A 68 3.72 19.41 -5.03
C ALA A 68 4.66 19.23 -6.24
N SER A 69 4.86 18.01 -6.73
CA SER A 69 5.50 17.77 -8.03
C SER A 69 4.50 17.91 -9.18
N PHE A 70 4.98 18.23 -10.40
CA PHE A 70 4.12 18.32 -11.59
C PHE A 70 3.20 17.09 -11.76
N TRP A 71 3.73 15.88 -11.55
CA TRP A 71 2.98 14.63 -11.61
C TRP A 71 2.01 14.45 -10.42
N GLY A 72 2.39 14.93 -9.25
CA GLY A 72 1.53 14.91 -8.08
C GLY A 72 0.34 15.88 -8.20
N LYS A 73 0.51 17.05 -8.85
CA LYS A 73 -0.60 17.96 -9.15
C LYS A 73 -1.61 17.34 -10.10
N ILE A 74 -1.17 16.59 -11.11
CA ILE A 74 -2.08 15.87 -12.02
C ILE A 74 -2.84 14.79 -11.24
N SER A 75 -2.17 14.04 -10.35
CA SER A 75 -2.80 13.01 -9.52
C SER A 75 -3.80 13.59 -8.51
N ALA A 76 -3.54 14.78 -7.96
CA ALA A 76 -4.46 15.48 -7.06
C ALA A 76 -5.67 16.08 -7.79
N MET A 77 -5.51 16.47 -9.04
CA MET A 77 -6.61 17.01 -9.87
C MET A 77 -7.54 15.93 -10.42
N THR A 78 -7.06 14.70 -10.54
CA THR A 78 -7.87 13.54 -10.94
C THR A 78 -8.28 12.77 -9.70
N LYS A 79 -9.54 12.95 -9.27
CA LYS A 79 -10.15 12.04 -8.27
C LYS A 79 -10.03 10.63 -8.82
N ASN A 80 -9.44 9.72 -8.04
CA ASN A 80 -9.35 8.32 -8.46
C ASN A 80 -10.77 7.80 -8.71
N PRO A 81 -11.09 7.23 -9.89
CA PRO A 81 -12.45 6.77 -10.24
C PRO A 81 -13.05 5.82 -9.21
N VAL A 82 -12.24 5.06 -8.49
CA VAL A 82 -12.68 4.20 -7.37
C VAL A 82 -13.46 4.99 -6.31
N PHE A 83 -13.25 6.30 -6.22
CA PHE A 83 -13.98 7.15 -5.29
C PHE A 83 -15.45 7.33 -5.68
N GLU A 84 -15.78 7.12 -6.92
CA GLU A 84 -17.15 7.16 -7.44
C GLU A 84 -17.85 5.79 -7.31
N GLU A 85 -17.08 4.70 -7.20
CA GLU A 85 -17.63 3.35 -7.00
C GLU A 85 -18.21 3.14 -5.59
N GLY A 86 -17.80 3.93 -4.59
CA GLY A 86 -18.30 3.88 -3.21
C GLY A 86 -17.24 3.60 -2.17
N GLY A 87 -17.69 3.04 -1.04
CA GLY A 87 -16.86 2.81 0.15
C GLY A 87 -16.80 4.01 1.08
N ILE A 88 -16.47 3.76 2.34
CA ILE A 88 -16.35 4.75 3.41
C ILE A 88 -14.86 5.01 3.65
N ARG A 89 -14.45 6.28 3.58
CA ARG A 89 -13.06 6.67 3.87
C ARG A 89 -13.00 7.37 5.20
N GLU A 90 -12.10 6.88 6.03
CA GLU A 90 -11.78 7.47 7.32
C GLU A 90 -10.32 7.94 7.29
N TYR A 91 -10.14 9.23 7.48
CA TYR A 91 -8.83 9.88 7.56
C TYR A 91 -8.44 10.12 9.01
N SER A 92 -7.13 10.35 9.25
CA SER A 92 -6.60 10.56 10.60
C SER A 92 -7.02 9.46 11.56
N VAL A 93 -6.88 8.20 11.14
CA VAL A 93 -7.23 7.01 11.91
C VAL A 93 -6.03 6.09 12.04
N LYS A 94 -5.79 5.60 13.25
CA LYS A 94 -4.78 4.58 13.56
C LYS A 94 -5.48 3.30 14.01
N PRO A 95 -5.36 2.21 13.24
CA PRO A 95 -5.70 0.88 13.73
C PRO A 95 -4.84 0.52 14.95
N THR A 96 -5.46 -0.01 16.00
CA THR A 96 -4.77 -0.37 17.25
C THR A 96 -4.72 -1.87 17.48
N ALA A 97 -5.81 -2.58 17.18
CA ALA A 97 -5.90 -4.03 17.37
C ALA A 97 -6.95 -4.67 16.47
N PHE A 98 -6.86 -5.97 16.31
CA PHE A 98 -7.93 -6.81 15.80
C PHE A 98 -8.42 -7.74 16.90
N SER A 99 -9.72 -8.02 16.93
CA SER A 99 -10.31 -9.08 17.73
C SER A 99 -11.07 -10.07 16.85
N GLY A 100 -11.29 -11.27 17.39
CA GLY A 100 -11.96 -12.33 16.67
C GLY A 100 -12.06 -13.60 17.49
N GLU A 101 -12.64 -14.63 16.92
CA GLU A 101 -12.83 -15.93 17.55
C GLU A 101 -12.34 -17.04 16.63
N ALA A 102 -11.79 -18.10 17.20
CA ALA A 102 -11.31 -19.28 16.47
C ALA A 102 -10.37 -18.96 15.29
N GLY A 103 -9.55 -17.91 15.40
CA GLY A 103 -8.63 -17.49 14.33
C GLY A 103 -9.28 -16.66 13.23
N ILE A 104 -10.56 -16.30 13.34
CA ILE A 104 -11.30 -15.49 12.38
C ILE A 104 -11.49 -14.09 12.96
N VAL A 105 -11.07 -13.06 12.23
CA VAL A 105 -11.26 -11.67 12.59
C VAL A 105 -12.76 -11.31 12.53
N ASN A 106 -13.24 -10.56 13.53
CA ASN A 106 -14.61 -10.05 13.54
C ASN A 106 -14.70 -8.54 13.79
N LYS A 107 -13.65 -7.93 14.35
CA LYS A 107 -13.60 -6.49 14.60
C LYS A 107 -12.20 -5.91 14.41
N LEU A 108 -12.16 -4.66 14.00
CA LEU A 108 -11.03 -3.77 14.11
C LEU A 108 -11.28 -2.73 15.18
N HIS A 109 -10.29 -2.49 16.05
CA HIS A 109 -10.23 -1.40 16.99
C HIS A 109 -9.35 -0.29 16.43
N ALA A 110 -9.78 0.95 16.54
CA ALA A 110 -9.06 2.10 16.01
C ALA A 110 -9.24 3.33 16.90
N ILE A 111 -8.33 4.29 16.73
CA ILE A 111 -8.35 5.57 17.43
C ILE A 111 -8.20 6.71 16.43
N LYS A 112 -8.81 7.87 16.71
CA LYS A 112 -8.62 9.08 15.89
C LYS A 112 -7.29 9.74 16.21
N LEU A 113 -6.72 10.41 15.20
CA LEU A 113 -5.49 11.19 15.31
C LEU A 113 -5.79 12.68 15.13
N ASP A 114 -5.04 13.51 15.82
CA ASP A 114 -5.04 14.95 15.64
C ASP A 114 -4.20 15.40 14.42
N GLU A 115 -4.05 16.71 14.23
CA GLU A 115 -3.27 17.32 13.14
C GLU A 115 -1.76 16.98 13.23
N ASN A 116 -1.27 16.66 14.44
CA ASN A 116 0.12 16.25 14.68
C ASN A 116 0.31 14.73 14.56
N ARG A 117 -0.77 13.98 14.25
CA ARG A 117 -0.83 12.51 14.21
C ARG A 117 -0.66 11.85 15.59
N GLU A 118 -0.95 12.60 16.66
CA GLU A 118 -1.03 12.08 18.01
C GLU A 118 -2.43 11.52 18.27
N GLU A 119 -2.52 10.55 19.18
CA GLU A 119 -3.78 9.90 19.53
C GLU A 119 -4.67 10.84 20.33
N ILE A 120 -5.92 11.00 19.91
CA ILE A 120 -6.92 11.76 20.64
C ILE A 120 -7.50 10.87 21.73
N ALA A 121 -7.36 11.29 23.01
CA ALA A 121 -7.91 10.54 24.14
C ALA A 121 -9.42 10.33 23.99
N ASP A 122 -9.91 9.18 24.43
CA ASP A 122 -11.34 8.79 24.42
C ASP A 122 -11.99 8.81 23.03
N SER A 123 -11.19 8.67 21.96
CA SER A 123 -11.66 8.60 20.57
C SER A 123 -11.64 7.20 19.98
N ASP A 124 -11.48 6.20 20.82
CA ASP A 124 -11.49 4.78 20.41
C ASP A 124 -12.84 4.39 19.83
N PHE A 125 -12.82 3.61 18.78
CA PHE A 125 -14.00 3.08 18.13
C PHE A 125 -13.73 1.70 17.52
N GLU A 126 -14.80 0.98 17.23
CA GLU A 126 -14.75 -0.35 16.62
C GLU A 126 -15.46 -0.36 15.27
N ILE A 127 -14.96 -1.18 14.35
CA ILE A 127 -15.59 -1.45 13.06
C ILE A 127 -15.71 -2.97 12.90
N GLU A 128 -16.88 -3.45 12.49
CA GLU A 128 -17.05 -4.85 12.08
C GLU A 128 -16.11 -5.18 10.92
N CYS A 129 -15.42 -6.31 11.01
CA CYS A 129 -14.38 -6.68 10.06
C CYS A 129 -14.37 -8.18 9.82
N ASP A 130 -14.79 -8.60 8.63
CA ASP A 130 -14.71 -9.99 8.18
C ASP A 130 -13.47 -10.24 7.31
N LEU A 131 -12.87 -9.17 6.77
CA LEU A 131 -11.66 -9.23 5.94
C LEU A 131 -10.85 -7.94 6.10
N ALA A 132 -9.60 -8.05 6.56
CA ALA A 132 -8.65 -6.95 6.64
C ALA A 132 -7.60 -7.06 5.53
N LEU A 133 -7.42 -5.99 4.76
CA LEU A 133 -6.45 -5.89 3.68
C LEU A 133 -5.41 -4.82 4.00
N PHE A 134 -4.16 -5.23 4.19
CA PHE A 134 -3.05 -4.33 4.44
C PHE A 134 -2.45 -3.84 3.12
N ALA A 135 -2.52 -2.53 2.88
CA ALA A 135 -1.97 -1.85 1.70
C ALA A 135 -1.03 -0.71 2.12
N LEU A 136 -0.10 -1.02 3.02
CA LEU A 136 0.80 -0.07 3.70
C LEU A 136 2.06 0.27 2.89
N GLY A 137 2.19 -0.26 1.66
CA GLY A 137 3.36 -0.11 0.81
C GLY A 137 4.41 -1.21 1.06
N PHE A 138 5.64 -0.91 0.68
CA PHE A 138 6.77 -1.81 0.80
C PHE A 138 7.83 -1.15 1.69
N LEU A 139 8.64 -1.93 2.37
CA LEU A 139 9.73 -1.44 3.21
C LEU A 139 10.99 -1.18 2.36
N HIS A 140 11.48 -2.22 1.72
CA HIS A 140 12.72 -2.26 0.95
C HIS A 140 12.73 -3.50 0.04
N PRO A 141 13.70 -3.66 -0.87
CA PRO A 141 13.94 -4.90 -1.61
C PRO A 141 14.23 -6.09 -0.67
N GLU A 142 13.98 -7.31 -1.12
CA GLU A 142 14.35 -8.53 -0.39
C GLU A 142 15.88 -8.64 -0.31
N HIS A 143 16.42 -8.81 0.92
CA HIS A 143 17.86 -8.85 1.17
C HIS A 143 18.43 -10.26 1.08
N GLU A 144 17.64 -11.29 1.40
CA GLU A 144 18.09 -12.69 1.56
C GLU A 144 18.24 -13.44 0.22
N THR A 145 18.05 -12.74 -0.89
CA THR A 145 18.15 -13.30 -2.25
C THR A 145 19.34 -12.68 -3.00
N LEU A 146 19.11 -12.20 -4.20
CA LEU A 146 20.13 -11.61 -5.08
C LEU A 146 21.04 -10.58 -4.40
N LEU A 147 20.49 -9.75 -3.50
CA LEU A 147 21.30 -8.70 -2.85
C LEU A 147 22.30 -9.28 -1.85
N GLY A 148 21.88 -10.31 -1.11
CA GLY A 148 22.77 -11.05 -0.21
C GLY A 148 23.87 -11.77 -0.96
N ASP A 149 23.54 -12.43 -2.07
CA ASP A 149 24.50 -13.18 -2.91
C ASP A 149 25.54 -12.23 -3.54
N LEU A 150 25.12 -11.03 -3.95
CA LEU A 150 26.01 -10.02 -4.52
C LEU A 150 26.86 -9.29 -3.48
N GLY A 151 26.46 -9.28 -2.20
CA GLY A 151 27.17 -8.58 -1.13
C GLY A 151 27.19 -7.05 -1.31
N VAL A 152 26.17 -6.45 -1.90
CA VAL A 152 26.08 -5.01 -2.08
C VAL A 152 25.77 -4.30 -0.76
N GLU A 153 26.33 -3.10 -0.54
CA GLU A 153 25.97 -2.27 0.61
C GLU A 153 24.53 -1.74 0.48
N LEU A 154 23.84 -1.67 1.62
CA LEU A 154 22.50 -1.10 1.74
C LEU A 154 22.55 0.26 2.44
N ASP A 155 21.57 1.11 2.16
CA ASP A 155 21.35 2.37 2.86
C ASP A 155 20.59 2.15 4.18
N GLU A 156 20.35 3.20 4.95
CA GLU A 156 19.63 3.16 6.23
C GLU A 156 18.17 2.70 6.09
N ARG A 157 17.61 2.74 4.88
CA ARG A 157 16.24 2.28 4.56
C ARG A 157 16.21 0.85 4.05
N GLY A 158 17.36 0.21 3.88
CA GLY A 158 17.49 -1.12 3.31
C GLY A 158 17.47 -1.17 1.77
N ASN A 159 17.60 -0.04 1.08
CA ASN A 159 17.75 -0.01 -0.37
C ASN A 159 19.24 -0.16 -0.75
N VAL A 160 19.51 -0.54 -2.00
CA VAL A 160 20.90 -0.66 -2.48
C VAL A 160 21.55 0.71 -2.53
N LYS A 161 22.64 0.87 -1.77
CA LYS A 161 23.42 2.09 -1.75
C LYS A 161 24.23 2.24 -3.04
N THR A 162 24.15 3.43 -3.67
CA THR A 162 24.88 3.74 -4.90
C THR A 162 25.50 5.12 -4.84
N ASP A 163 26.52 5.35 -5.68
CA ASP A 163 27.01 6.68 -5.98
C ASP A 163 26.12 7.43 -7.00
N GLU A 164 26.52 8.64 -7.38
CA GLU A 164 25.83 9.46 -8.38
C GLU A 164 25.73 8.80 -9.77
N PHE A 165 26.66 7.89 -10.10
CA PHE A 165 26.71 7.10 -11.34
C PHE A 165 25.99 5.77 -11.23
N LYS A 166 25.18 5.53 -10.17
CA LYS A 166 24.42 4.30 -9.91
C LYS A 166 25.30 3.06 -9.65
N ARG A 167 26.60 3.24 -9.38
CA ARG A 167 27.50 2.14 -9.06
C ARG A 167 27.30 1.72 -7.62
N THR A 168 27.20 0.43 -7.37
CA THR A 168 27.11 -0.14 -6.03
C THR A 168 28.52 -0.26 -5.42
N SER A 169 28.60 -0.79 -4.18
CA SER A 169 29.88 -1.15 -3.53
C SER A 169 30.64 -2.25 -4.27
N VAL A 170 29.97 -3.04 -5.12
CA VAL A 170 30.54 -4.15 -5.87
C VAL A 170 30.89 -3.70 -7.29
N LYS A 171 32.15 -3.86 -7.69
CA LYS A 171 32.64 -3.44 -9.00
C LYS A 171 31.87 -4.11 -10.13
N GLY A 172 31.36 -3.31 -11.07
CA GLY A 172 30.60 -3.78 -12.23
C GLY A 172 29.13 -4.03 -11.95
N VAL A 173 28.66 -3.82 -10.70
CA VAL A 173 27.24 -3.93 -10.32
C VAL A 173 26.65 -2.54 -10.16
N TYR A 174 25.51 -2.32 -10.80
CA TYR A 174 24.76 -1.05 -10.79
C TYR A 174 23.35 -1.31 -10.28
N ALA A 175 22.74 -0.32 -9.60
CA ALA A 175 21.35 -0.39 -9.18
C ALA A 175 20.62 0.90 -9.53
N ALA A 176 19.37 0.77 -10.00
CA ALA A 176 18.52 1.89 -10.37
C ALA A 176 17.05 1.59 -10.05
N GLY A 177 16.20 2.63 -10.05
CA GLY A 177 14.79 2.53 -9.79
C GLY A 177 14.48 2.20 -8.34
N ASP A 178 13.43 1.40 -8.12
CA ASP A 178 12.93 1.07 -6.79
C ASP A 178 13.96 0.37 -5.91
N MET A 179 14.84 -0.42 -6.50
CA MET A 179 15.93 -1.11 -5.82
C MET A 179 16.85 -0.14 -5.04
N ARG A 180 17.05 1.06 -5.58
CA ARG A 180 17.97 2.09 -5.08
C ARG A 180 17.26 3.21 -4.33
N SER A 181 16.12 3.67 -4.85
CA SER A 181 15.44 4.88 -4.36
C SER A 181 14.19 4.58 -3.50
N GLY A 182 13.88 3.29 -3.32
CA GLY A 182 12.61 2.85 -2.77
C GLY A 182 11.50 2.87 -3.81
N GLN A 183 10.37 2.24 -3.47
CA GLN A 183 9.23 2.11 -4.38
C GLN A 183 8.69 3.47 -4.82
N SER A 184 8.42 3.58 -6.12
CA SER A 184 7.91 4.80 -6.71
C SER A 184 7.13 4.55 -8.00
N LEU A 185 6.83 5.61 -8.77
CA LEU A 185 6.17 5.48 -10.06
C LEU A 185 7.11 4.85 -11.10
N VAL A 186 6.54 4.03 -11.98
CA VAL A 186 7.29 3.38 -13.08
C VAL A 186 8.07 4.39 -13.92
N CYS A 187 7.50 5.57 -14.18
CA CYS A 187 8.20 6.63 -14.91
C CYS A 187 9.46 7.14 -14.21
N LYS A 188 9.45 7.18 -12.86
CA LYS A 188 10.65 7.54 -12.07
C LYS A 188 11.71 6.43 -12.15
N ALA A 189 11.32 5.17 -12.02
CA ALA A 189 12.22 4.04 -12.14
C ALA A 189 12.89 4.00 -13.52
N ILE A 190 12.14 4.23 -14.61
CA ILE A 190 12.67 4.32 -15.97
C ILE A 190 13.62 5.53 -16.11
N SER A 191 13.24 6.68 -15.56
CA SER A 191 14.09 7.88 -15.59
C SER A 191 15.40 7.68 -14.84
N ASP A 192 15.34 7.05 -13.66
CA ASP A 192 16.53 6.77 -12.85
C ASP A 192 17.48 5.80 -13.58
N ARG A 193 16.95 4.79 -14.25
CA ARG A 193 17.74 3.85 -15.07
C ARG A 193 18.42 4.55 -16.26
N LYS A 194 17.77 5.51 -16.92
CA LYS A 194 18.37 6.25 -18.05
C LYS A 194 19.60 7.07 -17.65
N SER A 195 19.77 7.37 -16.38
CA SER A 195 20.93 8.12 -15.87
C SER A 195 22.18 7.25 -15.67
N VAL A 196 22.15 5.98 -16.05
CA VAL A 196 23.26 5.01 -15.89
C VAL A 196 24.18 4.97 -17.15
N VAL A 197 23.85 5.73 -18.19
CA VAL A 197 24.60 5.75 -19.47
C VAL A 197 25.48 6.98 -19.56
#